data_3744c2340167af7ab3bc7fe27edfbb17
#
_entry.id   3744c2340167af7ab3bc7fe27edfbb17
#
_cell.length_a   1.000
_cell.length_b   1.000
_cell.length_c   1.000
_cell.angle_alpha   90.00
_cell.angle_beta   90.00
_cell.angle_gamma   90.00
#
_symmetry.space_group_name_H-M   'P 1'
#
loop_
_entity.id
_entity.type
_entity.pdbx_description
1 polymer ?
#
loop_
_entity_poly.entity_id
_entity_poly.type
_entity_poly.pdbx_seq_one_letter_code
_entity_poly.pdbx_strand_id
1 'polypeptide(L)'
;MPLTEDQQKRPPSAGISVDDVGRSTRSAAPQPPHASSQEWLPALLKRILPSTPSQVVQRVMLTVLVASVVILCIANPIFRQSDNLLNVLQQAAMVGIIAGGMQLMIISGGFDLSVGIVAAAAGCAAAYVSLQHGIAIGILVGLVAGLLAGFVNGILVAKIGINPFVATFGTQAVVTGLLYAATGATPIAPLPSGWTDLGLKNVAGISFASLTFVVVILILLFVLRCTLFGQHIYAVGSNKEGSRRAGIHVDRVLIAVYAIGGLCAAIAGILLVSISGIGSPATGTQWALLAIAAVIIGGTPLTGGVGGISSAVIGILSLTVLTNALNLYSVSAYWQPALTGTAVLLAVGFEAFRSARKR
;
A
#
# COMPACT_ATOMS: atom_id res chain seq x y z
N MET A 1 -4.66 70.11 26.96
CA MET A 1 -3.99 70.94 25.95
C MET A 1 -3.91 70.15 24.67
N PRO A 2 -4.21 70.79 23.49
CA PRO A 2 -5.60 70.87 22.99
C PRO A 2 -5.81 70.07 21.71
N LEU A 3 -7.09 69.89 21.42
CA LEU A 3 -7.70 69.45 20.17
C LEU A 3 -7.41 70.39 19.00
N THR A 4 -7.24 69.85 17.81
CA THR A 4 -7.54 70.58 16.55
C THR A 4 -8.29 69.65 15.61
N GLU A 5 -9.49 70.04 15.40
CA GLU A 5 -10.42 69.97 14.27
C GLU A 5 -9.76 69.84 12.89
N ASP A 6 -10.28 68.98 12.07
CA ASP A 6 -10.68 69.38 10.73
C ASP A 6 -11.88 68.52 10.26
N GLN A 7 -12.99 69.20 10.15
CA GLN A 7 -14.26 68.73 9.64
C GLN A 7 -14.40 69.10 8.17
N GLN A 8 -15.16 68.29 7.46
CA GLN A 8 -15.97 68.65 6.30
C GLN A 8 -15.28 68.73 4.91
N LYS A 9 -15.63 67.68 4.15
CA LYS A 9 -16.16 67.92 2.78
C LYS A 9 -16.89 66.65 2.29
N ARG A 10 -18.23 66.64 2.34
CA ARG A 10 -19.08 65.73 1.56
C ARG A 10 -19.29 66.36 0.20
N PRO A 11 -19.16 65.61 -0.95
CA PRO A 11 -19.70 66.03 -2.24
C PRO A 11 -21.19 65.71 -2.34
N PRO A 12 -21.95 66.43 -3.19
CA PRO A 12 -23.41 66.45 -3.24
C PRO A 12 -23.99 65.22 -3.94
N SER A 13 -25.20 64.86 -3.51
CA SER A 13 -26.08 63.87 -4.06
C SER A 13 -26.47 64.14 -5.51
N ALA A 14 -26.07 63.29 -6.45
CA ALA A 14 -26.61 63.28 -7.80
C ALA A 14 -27.95 62.52 -7.79
N GLY A 15 -29.05 63.23 -8.19
CA GLY A 15 -30.38 62.72 -8.33
C GLY A 15 -30.45 61.71 -9.48
N ILE A 16 -31.10 60.59 -9.20
CA ILE A 16 -31.44 59.57 -10.20
C ILE A 16 -32.76 60.00 -10.83
N SER A 17 -32.76 60.26 -12.14
CA SER A 17 -33.97 60.56 -12.92
C SER A 17 -34.75 59.26 -13.21
N VAL A 18 -36.07 59.38 -13.11
CA VAL A 18 -37.05 58.26 -13.15
C VAL A 18 -37.41 57.79 -14.57
N ASP A 19 -36.63 58.12 -15.60
CA ASP A 19 -36.98 57.87 -17.02
C ASP A 19 -36.25 56.70 -17.71
N ASP A 20 -35.57 55.84 -16.99
CA ASP A 20 -34.84 54.68 -17.61
C ASP A 20 -35.43 53.30 -17.27
N VAL A 21 -36.72 53.21 -17.01
CA VAL A 21 -37.45 51.93 -16.85
C VAL A 21 -38.15 51.59 -18.16
N GLY A 22 -37.45 50.92 -19.06
CA GLY A 22 -38.13 50.47 -20.28
C GLY A 22 -37.29 49.91 -21.41
N ARG A 23 -36.20 49.21 -21.15
CA ARG A 23 -35.61 48.31 -22.18
C ARG A 23 -35.25 46.97 -21.57
N SER A 24 -36.19 46.04 -21.61
CA SER A 24 -35.98 44.63 -21.39
C SER A 24 -34.99 44.07 -22.41
N THR A 25 -33.73 43.94 -22.03
CA THR A 25 -32.79 43.12 -22.75
C THR A 25 -33.10 41.67 -22.47
N ARG A 26 -33.69 40.98 -23.44
CA ARG A 26 -33.79 39.52 -23.46
C ARG A 26 -32.35 38.97 -23.35
N SER A 27 -31.99 38.51 -22.17
CA SER A 27 -30.79 37.72 -21.98
C SER A 27 -30.97 36.42 -22.77
N ALA A 28 -30.24 36.26 -23.85
CA ALA A 28 -30.11 35.00 -24.56
C ALA A 28 -29.51 33.96 -23.58
N ALA A 29 -30.19 32.85 -23.38
CA ALA A 29 -29.68 31.75 -22.62
C ALA A 29 -28.30 31.31 -23.17
N PRO A 30 -27.28 31.06 -22.34
CA PRO A 30 -26.00 30.61 -22.82
C PRO A 30 -26.17 29.28 -23.54
N GLN A 31 -25.87 29.25 -24.83
CA GLN A 31 -25.82 28.03 -25.62
C GLN A 31 -24.76 27.12 -25.01
N PRO A 32 -25.03 25.78 -24.86
CA PRO A 32 -24.00 24.86 -24.41
C PRO A 32 -22.83 24.89 -25.41
N PRO A 33 -21.58 24.89 -24.94
CA PRO A 33 -20.43 24.93 -25.83
C PRO A 33 -20.46 23.69 -26.74
N HIS A 34 -20.56 23.92 -28.06
CA HIS A 34 -20.33 22.90 -29.05
C HIS A 34 -18.88 22.45 -28.92
N ALA A 35 -18.67 21.30 -28.25
CA ALA A 35 -17.36 20.65 -28.19
C ALA A 35 -16.96 20.30 -29.63
N SER A 36 -16.05 21.07 -30.21
CA SER A 36 -15.46 20.77 -31.49
C SER A 36 -14.71 19.45 -31.39
N SER A 37 -14.82 18.60 -32.39
CA SER A 37 -14.19 17.27 -32.49
C SER A 37 -12.65 17.31 -32.38
N GLN A 38 -12.04 18.50 -32.31
CA GLN A 38 -10.60 18.70 -32.13
C GLN A 38 -10.13 18.78 -30.65
N GLU A 39 -11.04 18.86 -29.66
CA GLU A 39 -10.64 18.98 -28.24
C GLU A 39 -10.51 17.64 -27.51
N TRP A 40 -11.00 16.55 -28.08
CA TRP A 40 -10.92 15.24 -27.41
C TRP A 40 -9.50 14.65 -27.40
N LEU A 41 -8.68 14.91 -28.41
CA LEU A 41 -7.31 14.39 -28.51
C LEU A 41 -6.38 14.99 -27.43
N PRO A 42 -6.34 16.33 -27.22
CA PRO A 42 -5.58 16.89 -26.11
C PRO A 42 -6.16 16.52 -24.73
N ALA A 43 -7.48 16.33 -24.60
CA ALA A 43 -8.07 15.84 -23.34
C ALA A 43 -7.69 14.38 -23.05
N LEU A 44 -7.63 13.52 -24.07
CA LEU A 44 -7.14 12.14 -24.00
C LEU A 44 -5.64 12.11 -23.66
N LEU A 45 -4.84 12.92 -24.33
CA LEU A 45 -3.39 13.05 -24.05
C LEU A 45 -3.13 13.57 -22.65
N LYS A 46 -3.89 14.54 -22.13
CA LYS A 46 -3.82 14.98 -20.73
C LYS A 46 -4.20 13.88 -19.72
N ARG A 47 -5.08 12.96 -20.08
CA ARG A 47 -5.40 11.77 -19.26
C ARG A 47 -4.30 10.69 -19.31
N ILE A 48 -3.59 10.62 -20.43
CA ILE A 48 -2.54 9.62 -20.63
C ILE A 48 -1.19 10.12 -20.08
N LEU A 49 -0.89 11.42 -20.15
CA LEU A 49 0.37 11.97 -19.64
C LEU A 49 0.37 12.02 -18.10
N PRO A 50 1.47 11.61 -17.45
CA PRO A 50 1.57 11.65 -15.99
C PRO A 50 1.57 13.10 -15.50
N SER A 51 0.60 13.42 -14.64
CA SER A 51 0.45 14.78 -14.07
C SER A 51 1.27 14.99 -12.80
N THR A 52 1.70 13.91 -12.14
CA THR A 52 2.45 13.97 -10.89
C THR A 52 3.79 13.22 -10.98
N PRO A 53 4.81 13.62 -10.21
CA PRO A 53 6.10 12.93 -10.17
C PRO A 53 5.98 11.44 -9.82
N SER A 54 5.09 11.07 -8.91
CA SER A 54 4.84 9.68 -8.52
C SER A 54 4.28 8.85 -9.68
N GLN A 55 3.38 9.40 -10.50
CA GLN A 55 2.86 8.71 -11.69
C GLN A 55 3.95 8.50 -12.75
N VAL A 56 4.91 9.41 -12.88
CA VAL A 56 6.07 9.23 -13.77
C VAL A 56 6.90 8.04 -13.30
N VAL A 57 7.25 7.98 -12.01
CA VAL A 57 8.03 6.86 -11.44
C VAL A 57 7.28 5.54 -11.62
N GLN A 58 5.99 5.52 -11.31
CA GLN A 58 5.15 4.34 -11.48
C GLN A 58 5.17 3.82 -12.94
N ARG A 59 5.07 4.70 -13.94
CA ARG A 59 5.12 4.30 -15.35
C ARG A 59 6.50 3.80 -15.77
N VAL A 60 7.56 4.47 -15.32
CA VAL A 60 8.93 4.02 -15.56
C VAL A 60 9.12 2.62 -14.97
N MET A 61 8.69 2.39 -13.72
CA MET A 61 8.81 1.08 -13.08
C MET A 61 7.96 0.01 -13.77
N LEU A 62 6.74 0.36 -14.23
CA LEU A 62 5.93 -0.54 -15.04
C LEU A 62 6.63 -0.91 -16.36
N THR A 63 7.25 0.08 -17.03
CA THR A 63 8.01 -0.17 -18.25
C THR A 63 9.22 -1.06 -17.98
N VAL A 64 9.95 -0.83 -16.89
CA VAL A 64 11.09 -1.67 -16.47
C VAL A 64 10.62 -3.10 -16.18
N LEU A 65 9.51 -3.26 -15.45
CA LEU A 65 8.93 -4.58 -15.17
C LEU A 65 8.57 -5.32 -16.46
N VAL A 66 7.81 -4.67 -17.36
CA VAL A 66 7.41 -5.27 -18.64
C VAL A 66 8.63 -5.61 -19.49
N ALA A 67 9.58 -4.70 -19.60
CA ALA A 67 10.82 -4.94 -20.34
C ALA A 67 11.61 -6.13 -19.75
N SER A 68 11.74 -6.19 -18.42
CA SER A 68 12.41 -7.32 -17.74
C SER A 68 11.72 -8.65 -18.02
N VAL A 69 10.38 -8.69 -17.95
CA VAL A 69 9.60 -9.90 -18.26
C VAL A 69 9.81 -10.30 -19.71
N VAL A 70 9.74 -9.37 -20.67
CA VAL A 70 9.93 -9.65 -22.09
C VAL A 70 11.35 -10.16 -22.36
N ILE A 71 12.37 -9.51 -21.82
CA ILE A 71 13.78 -9.92 -21.95
C ILE A 71 13.96 -11.34 -21.40
N LEU A 72 13.44 -11.63 -20.21
CA LEU A 72 13.55 -12.95 -19.57
C LEU A 72 12.79 -14.02 -20.36
N CYS A 73 11.62 -13.72 -20.93
CA CYS A 73 10.88 -14.64 -21.79
C CYS A 73 11.65 -15.02 -23.07
N ILE A 74 12.43 -14.07 -23.61
CA ILE A 74 13.27 -14.31 -24.79
C ILE A 74 14.55 -15.06 -24.40
N ALA A 75 15.20 -14.64 -23.31
CA ALA A 75 16.51 -15.15 -22.89
C ALA A 75 16.46 -16.54 -22.24
N ASN A 76 15.34 -16.89 -21.57
CA ASN A 76 15.24 -18.13 -20.82
C ASN A 76 13.93 -18.88 -21.15
N PRO A 77 14.00 -20.06 -21.83
CA PRO A 77 12.81 -20.84 -22.15
C PRO A 77 12.00 -21.30 -20.93
N ILE A 78 12.65 -21.51 -19.77
CA ILE A 78 11.97 -21.93 -18.54
C ILE A 78 11.17 -20.75 -17.97
N PHE A 79 11.68 -19.52 -18.10
CA PHE A 79 10.97 -18.34 -17.57
C PHE A 79 9.59 -18.17 -18.19
N ARG A 80 9.43 -18.41 -19.50
CA ARG A 80 8.16 -18.26 -20.24
C ARG A 80 7.16 -19.40 -20.06
N GLN A 81 7.53 -20.48 -19.36
CA GLN A 81 6.60 -21.57 -19.06
C GLN A 81 5.49 -21.08 -18.12
N SER A 82 4.26 -21.54 -18.38
CA SER A 82 3.08 -21.19 -17.56
C SER A 82 3.31 -21.45 -16.07
N ASP A 83 3.92 -22.60 -15.76
CA ASP A 83 4.19 -23.02 -14.39
C ASP A 83 5.14 -22.05 -13.68
N ASN A 84 6.18 -21.54 -14.37
CA ASN A 84 7.07 -20.56 -13.78
C ASN A 84 6.39 -19.21 -13.57
N LEU A 85 5.56 -18.75 -14.51
CA LEU A 85 4.81 -17.49 -14.36
C LEU A 85 3.82 -17.57 -13.21
N LEU A 86 3.16 -18.74 -13.04
CA LEU A 86 2.28 -19.00 -11.88
C LEU A 86 3.08 -19.06 -10.56
N ASN A 87 4.27 -19.63 -10.58
CA ASN A 87 5.18 -19.63 -9.43
C ASN A 87 5.61 -18.19 -9.05
N VAL A 88 5.91 -17.32 -10.03
CA VAL A 88 6.20 -15.91 -9.77
C VAL A 88 5.02 -15.24 -9.07
N LEU A 89 3.78 -15.48 -9.52
CA LEU A 89 2.59 -14.92 -8.90
C LEU A 89 2.40 -15.45 -7.48
N GLN A 90 2.64 -16.75 -7.24
CA GLN A 90 2.54 -17.36 -5.91
C GLN A 90 3.63 -16.82 -4.96
N GLN A 91 4.86 -16.65 -5.42
CA GLN A 91 5.94 -16.05 -4.62
C GLN A 91 5.63 -14.59 -4.25
N ALA A 92 5.00 -13.84 -5.18
CA ALA A 92 4.59 -12.47 -4.92
C ALA A 92 3.45 -12.38 -3.87
N ALA A 93 2.67 -13.45 -3.68
CA ALA A 93 1.42 -13.39 -2.92
C ALA A 93 1.62 -12.93 -1.48
N MET A 94 2.51 -13.56 -0.71
CA MET A 94 2.68 -13.27 0.72
C MET A 94 3.14 -11.83 0.97
N VAL A 95 4.30 -11.47 0.40
CA VAL A 95 4.85 -10.12 0.59
C VAL A 95 3.99 -9.07 -0.14
N GLY A 96 3.31 -9.45 -1.23
CA GLY A 96 2.41 -8.57 -1.97
C GLY A 96 1.15 -8.20 -1.19
N ILE A 97 0.57 -9.13 -0.42
CA ILE A 97 -0.55 -8.83 0.49
C ILE A 97 -0.10 -7.83 1.57
N ILE A 98 1.07 -8.07 2.17
CA ILE A 98 1.65 -7.15 3.15
C ILE A 98 1.94 -5.78 2.53
N ALA A 99 2.52 -5.74 1.32
CA ALA A 99 2.80 -4.51 0.60
C ALA A 99 1.51 -3.72 0.27
N GLY A 100 0.41 -4.42 -0.01
CA GLY A 100 -0.92 -3.79 -0.16
C GLY A 100 -1.39 -3.09 1.12
N GLY A 101 -1.27 -3.73 2.29
CA GLY A 101 -1.55 -3.11 3.59
C GLY A 101 -0.57 -1.98 3.91
N MET A 102 0.72 -2.17 3.68
CA MET A 102 1.78 -1.18 3.85
C MET A 102 1.54 0.07 2.96
N GLN A 103 1.00 -0.12 1.76
CA GLN A 103 0.64 0.98 0.87
C GLN A 103 -0.36 1.95 1.51
N LEU A 104 -1.39 1.44 2.20
CA LEU A 104 -2.35 2.29 2.92
C LEU A 104 -1.66 3.06 4.06
N MET A 105 -0.77 2.40 4.81
CA MET A 105 -0.01 3.03 5.89
C MET A 105 0.89 4.15 5.35
N ILE A 106 1.64 3.89 4.27
CA ILE A 106 2.54 4.88 3.67
C ILE A 106 1.75 6.06 3.11
N ILE A 107 0.62 5.84 2.44
CA ILE A 107 -0.25 6.94 1.98
C ILE A 107 -0.75 7.76 3.18
N SER A 108 -1.07 7.16 4.32
CA SER A 108 -1.50 7.87 5.53
C SER A 108 -0.37 8.59 6.30
N GLY A 109 0.87 8.46 5.82
CA GLY A 109 2.07 9.07 6.43
C GLY A 109 2.68 8.25 7.57
N GLY A 110 2.53 6.92 7.54
CA GLY A 110 3.15 5.99 8.47
C GLY A 110 3.66 4.72 7.77
N PHE A 111 4.23 3.81 8.53
CA PHE A 111 4.62 2.46 8.10
C PHE A 111 4.72 1.55 9.32
N ASP A 112 4.83 0.23 9.11
CA ASP A 112 4.86 -0.75 10.18
C ASP A 112 5.98 -1.78 9.95
N LEU A 113 6.99 -1.77 10.83
CA LEU A 113 8.09 -2.74 10.79
C LEU A 113 7.71 -4.09 11.39
N SER A 114 6.64 -4.15 12.18
CA SER A 114 6.24 -5.38 12.85
C SER A 114 5.47 -6.36 11.97
N VAL A 115 5.00 -5.94 10.76
CA VAL A 115 4.14 -6.78 9.90
C VAL A 115 4.72 -8.16 9.60
N GLY A 116 6.06 -8.28 9.51
CA GLY A 116 6.71 -9.56 9.24
C GLY A 116 6.61 -10.54 10.41
N ILE A 117 6.88 -10.07 11.63
CA ILE A 117 6.76 -10.90 12.84
C ILE A 117 5.28 -11.12 13.21
N VAL A 118 4.42 -10.14 12.95
CA VAL A 118 2.96 -10.30 13.12
C VAL A 118 2.43 -11.39 12.20
N ALA A 119 2.93 -11.48 10.96
CA ALA A 119 2.61 -12.57 10.04
C ALA A 119 3.05 -13.94 10.61
N ALA A 120 4.30 -14.03 11.11
CA ALA A 120 4.79 -15.26 11.74
C ALA A 120 3.96 -15.64 12.99
N ALA A 121 3.66 -14.68 13.85
CA ALA A 121 2.87 -14.91 15.06
C ALA A 121 1.43 -15.33 14.74
N ALA A 122 0.78 -14.68 13.78
CA ALA A 122 -0.55 -15.04 13.32
C ALA A 122 -0.59 -16.44 12.69
N GLY A 123 0.40 -16.76 11.86
CA GLY A 123 0.56 -18.09 11.27
C GLY A 123 0.80 -19.18 12.32
N CYS A 124 1.70 -18.93 13.28
CA CYS A 124 1.94 -19.88 14.39
C CYS A 124 0.71 -20.05 15.29
N ALA A 125 0.00 -18.97 15.62
CA ALA A 125 -1.24 -19.05 16.39
C ALA A 125 -2.30 -19.86 15.65
N ALA A 126 -2.47 -19.61 14.34
CA ALA A 126 -3.37 -20.36 13.49
C ALA A 126 -2.99 -21.85 13.45
N ALA A 127 -1.71 -22.18 13.26
CA ALA A 127 -1.19 -23.53 13.25
C ALA A 127 -1.45 -24.24 14.58
N TYR A 128 -1.07 -23.62 15.70
CA TYR A 128 -1.21 -24.20 17.04
C TYR A 128 -2.66 -24.50 17.40
N VAL A 129 -3.56 -23.53 17.22
CA VAL A 129 -4.99 -23.70 17.53
C VAL A 129 -5.65 -24.73 16.63
N SER A 130 -5.18 -24.88 15.40
CA SER A 130 -5.70 -25.88 14.46
C SER A 130 -5.45 -27.33 14.92
N LEU A 131 -4.41 -27.59 15.71
CA LEU A 131 -4.11 -28.90 16.25
C LEU A 131 -5.19 -29.39 17.22
N GLN A 132 -5.88 -28.49 17.91
CA GLN A 132 -6.87 -28.82 18.94
C GLN A 132 -8.31 -28.56 18.50
N HIS A 133 -8.54 -27.52 17.70
CA HIS A 133 -9.87 -27.01 17.40
C HIS A 133 -10.21 -26.98 15.89
N GLY A 134 -9.32 -27.54 15.05
CA GLY A 134 -9.52 -27.58 13.61
C GLY A 134 -9.10 -26.30 12.87
N ILE A 135 -8.92 -26.43 11.55
CA ILE A 135 -8.29 -25.41 10.68
C ILE A 135 -9.07 -24.10 10.68
N ALA A 136 -10.41 -24.14 10.62
CA ALA A 136 -11.22 -22.94 10.53
C ALA A 136 -11.09 -22.03 11.78
N ILE A 137 -11.08 -22.63 12.97
CA ILE A 137 -10.90 -21.90 14.23
C ILE A 137 -9.48 -21.37 14.32
N GLY A 138 -8.49 -22.17 13.91
CA GLY A 138 -7.10 -21.73 13.86
C GLY A 138 -6.92 -20.50 12.96
N ILE A 139 -7.46 -20.53 11.74
CA ILE A 139 -7.43 -19.38 10.82
C ILE A 139 -8.06 -18.13 11.47
N LEU A 140 -9.25 -18.28 12.08
CA LEU A 140 -9.92 -17.16 12.73
C LEU A 140 -9.05 -16.54 13.82
N VAL A 141 -8.43 -17.38 14.67
CA VAL A 141 -7.53 -16.90 15.73
C VAL A 141 -6.32 -16.18 15.16
N GLY A 142 -5.70 -16.71 14.09
CA GLY A 142 -4.60 -16.04 13.41
C GLY A 142 -4.99 -14.68 12.83
N LEU A 143 -6.15 -14.58 12.16
CA LEU A 143 -6.65 -13.32 11.61
C LEU A 143 -6.93 -12.30 12.73
N VAL A 144 -7.54 -12.72 13.83
CA VAL A 144 -7.80 -11.85 14.98
C VAL A 144 -6.50 -11.40 15.63
N ALA A 145 -5.50 -12.28 15.77
CA ALA A 145 -4.20 -11.92 16.32
C ALA A 145 -3.50 -10.83 15.51
N GLY A 146 -3.47 -10.96 14.18
CA GLY A 146 -2.88 -9.92 13.34
C GLY A 146 -3.67 -8.61 13.33
N LEU A 147 -5.01 -8.69 13.30
CA LEU A 147 -5.88 -7.51 13.41
C LEU A 147 -5.62 -6.76 14.73
N LEU A 148 -5.53 -7.46 15.84
CA LEU A 148 -5.26 -6.88 17.16
C LEU A 148 -3.86 -6.27 17.24
N ALA A 149 -2.84 -6.92 16.70
CA ALA A 149 -1.49 -6.36 16.65
C ALA A 149 -1.45 -5.04 15.87
N GLY A 150 -2.07 -5.01 14.69
CA GLY A 150 -2.21 -3.79 13.90
C GLY A 150 -3.04 -2.72 14.62
N PHE A 151 -4.14 -3.10 15.29
CA PHE A 151 -4.97 -2.17 16.07
C PHE A 151 -4.18 -1.53 17.22
N VAL A 152 -3.37 -2.31 17.94
CA VAL A 152 -2.48 -1.81 18.99
C VAL A 152 -1.48 -0.82 18.42
N ASN A 153 -0.79 -1.15 17.31
CA ASN A 153 0.10 -0.21 16.64
C ASN A 153 -0.62 1.07 16.23
N GLY A 154 -1.84 0.95 15.72
CA GLY A 154 -2.67 2.10 15.37
C GLY A 154 -2.96 3.00 16.58
N ILE A 155 -3.22 2.45 17.76
CA ILE A 155 -3.41 3.22 19.00
C ILE A 155 -2.12 3.91 19.42
N LEU A 156 -1.00 3.19 19.41
CA LEU A 156 0.32 3.74 19.79
C LEU A 156 0.69 4.94 18.91
N VAL A 157 0.44 4.83 17.60
CA VAL A 157 0.78 5.89 16.64
C VAL A 157 -0.24 7.03 16.65
N ALA A 158 -1.54 6.72 16.66
CA ALA A 158 -2.58 7.72 16.45
C ALA A 158 -2.99 8.45 17.74
N LYS A 159 -3.19 7.70 18.85
CA LYS A 159 -3.67 8.29 20.12
C LYS A 159 -2.55 8.69 21.06
N ILE A 160 -1.53 7.83 21.21
CA ILE A 160 -0.40 8.10 22.11
C ILE A 160 0.60 9.03 21.42
N GLY A 161 0.63 9.06 20.08
CA GLY A 161 1.48 9.96 19.32
C GLY A 161 2.94 9.47 19.18
N ILE A 162 3.20 8.18 19.41
CA ILE A 162 4.53 7.60 19.24
C ILE A 162 4.88 7.59 17.75
N ASN A 163 6.12 7.94 17.44
CA ASN A 163 6.61 7.84 16.06
C ASN A 163 6.39 6.43 15.50
N PRO A 164 5.84 6.26 14.28
CA PRO A 164 5.55 4.96 13.68
C PRO A 164 6.73 3.98 13.71
N PHE A 165 7.94 4.46 13.43
CA PHE A 165 9.15 3.64 13.49
C PHE A 165 9.37 3.05 14.89
N VAL A 166 9.33 3.90 15.92
CA VAL A 166 9.58 3.48 17.31
C VAL A 166 8.47 2.55 17.81
N ALA A 167 7.20 2.89 17.55
CA ALA A 167 6.06 2.08 17.95
C ALA A 167 6.13 0.67 17.36
N THR A 168 6.30 0.58 16.04
CA THR A 168 6.25 -0.70 15.34
C THR A 168 7.51 -1.54 15.51
N PHE A 169 8.69 -0.90 15.67
CA PHE A 169 9.91 -1.59 16.05
C PHE A 169 9.82 -2.16 17.48
N GLY A 170 9.25 -1.39 18.42
CA GLY A 170 8.98 -1.88 19.77
C GLY A 170 8.00 -3.07 19.76
N THR A 171 6.91 -2.97 18.99
CA THR A 171 5.94 -4.08 18.81
C THR A 171 6.63 -5.30 18.17
N GLN A 172 7.50 -5.10 17.18
CA GLN A 172 8.29 -6.19 16.60
C GLN A 172 9.09 -6.93 17.67
N ALA A 173 9.81 -6.22 18.54
CA ALA A 173 10.60 -6.82 19.60
C ALA A 173 9.75 -7.59 20.60
N VAL A 174 8.62 -7.00 21.04
CA VAL A 174 7.68 -7.63 21.99
C VAL A 174 7.07 -8.89 21.38
N VAL A 175 6.54 -8.82 20.16
CA VAL A 175 5.90 -9.96 19.49
C VAL A 175 6.92 -11.06 19.23
N THR A 176 8.18 -10.72 18.85
CA THR A 176 9.25 -11.70 18.69
C THR A 176 9.52 -12.44 20.00
N GLY A 177 9.67 -11.70 21.10
CA GLY A 177 9.93 -12.30 22.42
C GLY A 177 8.79 -13.23 22.87
N LEU A 178 7.54 -12.77 22.75
CA LEU A 178 6.36 -13.56 23.09
C LEU A 178 6.21 -14.81 22.21
N LEU A 179 6.43 -14.67 20.89
CA LEU A 179 6.35 -15.79 19.95
C LEU A 179 7.41 -16.85 20.26
N TYR A 180 8.66 -16.46 20.51
CA TYR A 180 9.72 -17.40 20.83
C TYR A 180 9.53 -18.04 22.21
N ALA A 181 9.07 -17.29 23.20
CA ALA A 181 8.72 -17.86 24.51
C ALA A 181 7.58 -18.88 24.43
N ALA A 182 6.55 -18.59 23.62
CA ALA A 182 5.40 -19.48 23.47
C ALA A 182 5.70 -20.76 22.67
N THR A 183 6.62 -20.67 21.67
CA THR A 183 6.93 -21.81 20.78
C THR A 183 8.22 -22.51 21.15
N GLY A 184 9.00 -22.01 22.12
CA GLY A 184 10.36 -22.48 22.38
C GLY A 184 11.29 -22.29 21.18
N ALA A 185 11.01 -21.30 20.32
CA ALA A 185 11.67 -21.02 19.05
C ALA A 185 11.67 -22.24 18.07
N THR A 186 10.74 -23.21 18.27
CA THR A 186 10.61 -24.40 17.44
C THR A 186 9.41 -24.30 16.50
N PRO A 187 9.48 -24.88 15.29
CA PRO A 187 8.35 -24.95 14.38
C PRO A 187 7.20 -25.80 14.94
N ILE A 188 5.97 -25.38 14.67
CA ILE A 188 4.74 -26.11 14.99
C ILE A 188 4.46 -27.08 13.84
N ALA A 189 4.59 -28.38 14.10
CA ALA A 189 4.35 -29.48 13.16
C ALA A 189 4.15 -30.79 13.95
N PRO A 190 3.50 -31.84 13.36
CA PRO A 190 2.79 -31.82 12.07
C PRO A 190 1.47 -31.05 12.12
N LEU A 191 1.04 -30.50 11.01
CA LEU A 191 -0.25 -29.82 10.90
C LEU A 191 -1.38 -30.79 10.52
N PRO A 192 -2.66 -30.47 10.81
CA PRO A 192 -3.79 -31.26 10.39
C PRO A 192 -3.86 -31.44 8.88
N SER A 193 -4.38 -32.60 8.43
CA SER A 193 -4.62 -32.83 7.00
C SER A 193 -5.55 -31.78 6.39
N GLY A 194 -5.25 -31.34 5.17
CA GLY A 194 -5.98 -30.26 4.48
C GLY A 194 -5.47 -28.84 4.78
N TRP A 195 -4.54 -28.66 5.72
CA TRP A 195 -3.95 -27.34 5.96
C TRP A 195 -3.22 -26.79 4.72
N THR A 196 -2.48 -27.66 4.02
CA THR A 196 -1.74 -27.28 2.80
C THR A 196 -2.63 -26.88 1.62
N ASP A 197 -3.89 -27.31 1.64
CA ASP A 197 -4.85 -26.97 0.57
C ASP A 197 -5.10 -25.46 0.46
N LEU A 198 -5.04 -24.73 1.57
CA LEU A 198 -5.26 -23.29 1.60
C LEU A 198 -4.19 -22.48 0.81
N GLY A 199 -3.01 -23.03 0.59
CA GLY A 199 -1.95 -22.35 -0.15
C GLY A 199 -1.63 -23.00 -1.49
N LEU A 200 -1.65 -24.35 -1.53
CA LEU A 200 -1.15 -25.14 -2.66
C LEU A 200 -2.25 -25.66 -3.59
N LYS A 201 -3.52 -25.73 -3.12
CA LYS A 201 -4.61 -26.18 -3.97
C LYS A 201 -4.78 -25.27 -5.17
N ASN A 202 -4.84 -25.87 -6.35
CA ASN A 202 -5.04 -25.14 -7.59
C ASN A 202 -6.53 -25.07 -7.95
N VAL A 203 -6.99 -23.87 -8.27
CA VAL A 203 -8.31 -23.59 -8.83
C VAL A 203 -8.09 -23.04 -10.24
N ALA A 204 -8.53 -23.79 -11.25
CA ALA A 204 -8.31 -23.46 -12.66
C ALA A 204 -6.82 -23.21 -13.01
N GLY A 205 -5.90 -23.96 -12.41
CA GLY A 205 -4.45 -23.83 -12.64
C GLY A 205 -3.74 -22.76 -11.79
N ILE A 206 -4.49 -21.93 -11.05
CA ILE A 206 -3.93 -20.87 -10.20
C ILE A 206 -3.95 -21.33 -8.73
N SER A 207 -2.84 -21.16 -8.01
CA SER A 207 -2.80 -21.49 -6.58
C SER A 207 -3.74 -20.61 -5.77
N PHE A 208 -4.33 -21.19 -4.73
CA PHE A 208 -5.24 -20.44 -3.85
C PHE A 208 -4.54 -19.25 -3.17
N ALA A 209 -3.24 -19.35 -2.91
CA ALA A 209 -2.45 -18.22 -2.41
C ALA A 209 -2.40 -17.06 -3.42
N SER A 210 -2.20 -17.35 -4.72
CA SER A 210 -2.23 -16.33 -5.79
C SER A 210 -3.61 -15.70 -5.92
N LEU A 211 -4.67 -16.52 -5.84
CA LEU A 211 -6.05 -16.03 -5.88
C LEU A 211 -6.36 -15.11 -4.68
N THR A 212 -5.94 -15.51 -3.49
CA THR A 212 -6.09 -14.69 -2.27
C THR A 212 -5.36 -13.35 -2.41
N PHE A 213 -4.15 -13.35 -2.97
CA PHE A 213 -3.42 -12.11 -3.26
C PHE A 213 -4.22 -11.18 -4.19
N VAL A 214 -4.71 -11.70 -5.31
CA VAL A 214 -5.50 -10.91 -6.26
C VAL A 214 -6.75 -10.36 -5.58
N VAL A 215 -7.49 -11.18 -4.84
CA VAL A 215 -8.71 -10.76 -4.13
C VAL A 215 -8.42 -9.67 -3.10
N VAL A 216 -7.39 -9.83 -2.27
CA VAL A 216 -7.00 -8.82 -1.28
C VAL A 216 -6.60 -7.52 -1.96
N ILE A 217 -5.79 -7.57 -3.02
CA ILE A 217 -5.39 -6.37 -3.77
C ILE A 217 -6.60 -5.66 -4.39
N LEU A 218 -7.56 -6.40 -4.93
CA LEU A 218 -8.80 -5.80 -5.47
C LEU A 218 -9.65 -5.15 -4.37
N ILE A 219 -9.76 -5.78 -3.21
CA ILE A 219 -10.47 -5.20 -2.05
C ILE A 219 -9.77 -3.90 -1.61
N LEU A 220 -8.45 -3.92 -1.44
CA LEU A 220 -7.69 -2.73 -1.03
C LEU A 220 -7.78 -1.61 -2.09
N LEU A 221 -7.76 -1.98 -3.37
CA LEU A 221 -7.95 -1.04 -4.48
C LEU A 221 -9.34 -0.40 -4.44
N PHE A 222 -10.39 -1.20 -4.22
CA PHE A 222 -11.76 -0.72 -4.05
C PHE A 222 -11.87 0.21 -2.84
N VAL A 223 -11.34 -0.20 -1.68
CA VAL A 223 -11.34 0.61 -0.46
C VAL A 223 -10.67 1.96 -0.73
N LEU A 224 -9.50 1.96 -1.36
CA LEU A 224 -8.71 3.18 -1.55
C LEU A 224 -9.33 4.12 -2.60
N ARG A 225 -9.94 3.57 -3.69
CA ARG A 225 -10.45 4.39 -4.81
C ARG A 225 -11.94 4.71 -4.73
N CYS A 226 -12.74 3.83 -4.13
CA CYS A 226 -14.19 3.88 -4.24
C CYS A 226 -14.88 4.24 -2.92
N THR A 227 -14.14 4.44 -1.81
CA THR A 227 -14.75 4.73 -0.51
C THR A 227 -14.32 6.08 0.07
N LEU A 228 -15.16 6.66 0.93
CA LEU A 228 -14.82 7.84 1.72
C LEU A 228 -13.61 7.59 2.63
N PHE A 229 -13.45 6.36 3.13
CA PHE A 229 -12.30 5.98 3.93
C PHE A 229 -10.98 6.13 3.14
N GLY A 230 -10.96 5.71 1.86
CA GLY A 230 -9.81 5.94 0.99
C GLY A 230 -9.47 7.42 0.79
N GLN A 231 -10.48 8.28 0.60
CA GLN A 231 -10.29 9.72 0.51
C GLN A 231 -9.72 10.30 1.82
N HIS A 232 -10.20 9.83 2.98
CA HIS A 232 -9.66 10.23 4.28
C HIS A 232 -8.22 9.79 4.47
N ILE A 233 -7.80 8.60 3.98
CA ILE A 233 -6.40 8.16 4.02
C ILE A 233 -5.49 9.15 3.28
N TYR A 234 -5.85 9.58 2.07
CA TYR A 234 -5.09 10.58 1.32
C TYR A 234 -5.06 11.95 2.01
N ALA A 235 -6.20 12.41 2.53
CA ALA A 235 -6.31 13.68 3.24
C ALA A 235 -5.40 13.70 4.47
N VAL A 236 -5.47 12.66 5.32
CA VAL A 236 -4.66 12.50 6.53
C VAL A 236 -3.17 12.46 6.20
N GLY A 237 -2.78 11.73 5.16
CA GLY A 237 -1.39 11.65 4.73
C GLY A 237 -0.84 12.95 4.15
N SER A 238 -1.70 13.74 3.50
CA SER A 238 -1.31 15.05 2.94
C SER A 238 -1.13 16.11 4.03
N ASN A 239 -2.06 16.20 4.99
CA ASN A 239 -2.01 17.16 6.08
C ASN A 239 -2.91 16.73 7.24
N LYS A 240 -2.32 16.14 8.29
CA LYS A 240 -3.05 15.66 9.47
C LYS A 240 -3.83 16.77 10.18
N GLU A 241 -3.22 17.92 10.36
CA GLU A 241 -3.85 19.06 11.05
C GLU A 241 -4.98 19.68 10.22
N GLY A 242 -4.76 19.88 8.92
CA GLY A 242 -5.80 20.32 8.00
C GLY A 242 -6.99 19.36 7.96
N SER A 243 -6.73 18.06 7.99
CA SER A 243 -7.77 17.03 8.03
C SER A 243 -8.62 17.10 9.31
N ARG A 244 -7.98 17.30 10.46
CA ARG A 244 -8.71 17.51 11.74
C ARG A 244 -9.61 18.73 11.69
N ARG A 245 -9.11 19.85 11.17
CA ARG A 245 -9.91 21.09 10.98
C ARG A 245 -11.06 20.91 10.01
N ALA A 246 -10.91 20.03 9.01
CA ALA A 246 -11.98 19.65 8.09
C ALA A 246 -12.97 18.62 8.68
N GLY A 247 -12.86 18.25 9.97
CA GLY A 247 -13.78 17.32 10.64
C GLY A 247 -13.44 15.85 10.46
N ILE A 248 -12.29 15.49 9.84
CA ILE A 248 -11.88 14.10 9.67
C ILE A 248 -11.33 13.58 11.01
N HIS A 249 -11.83 12.43 11.46
CA HIS A 249 -11.34 11.74 12.66
C HIS A 249 -10.00 11.03 12.36
N VAL A 250 -8.90 11.79 12.31
CA VAL A 250 -7.55 11.32 11.94
C VAL A 250 -7.15 10.07 12.70
N ASP A 251 -7.38 10.03 14.02
CA ASP A 251 -6.98 8.91 14.86
C ASP A 251 -7.71 7.61 14.46
N ARG A 252 -9.01 7.69 14.16
CA ARG A 252 -9.79 6.52 13.69
C ARG A 252 -9.30 6.01 12.34
N VAL A 253 -8.94 6.94 11.43
CA VAL A 253 -8.39 6.59 10.11
C VAL A 253 -7.06 5.86 10.28
N LEU A 254 -6.13 6.39 11.08
CA LEU A 254 -4.83 5.77 11.32
C LEU A 254 -4.99 4.40 11.98
N ILE A 255 -5.80 4.28 13.04
CA ILE A 255 -6.04 2.99 13.73
C ILE A 255 -6.58 1.95 12.73
N ALA A 256 -7.56 2.31 11.90
CA ALA A 256 -8.13 1.40 10.93
C ALA A 256 -7.10 0.97 9.86
N VAL A 257 -6.25 1.90 9.38
CA VAL A 257 -5.19 1.60 8.42
C VAL A 257 -4.17 0.59 8.98
N TYR A 258 -3.72 0.79 10.23
CA TYR A 258 -2.81 -0.17 10.88
C TYR A 258 -3.49 -1.51 11.15
N ALA A 259 -4.76 -1.52 11.56
CA ALA A 259 -5.52 -2.77 11.75
C ALA A 259 -5.67 -3.56 10.45
N ILE A 260 -5.97 -2.89 9.31
CA ILE A 260 -6.00 -3.52 7.99
C ILE A 260 -4.63 -4.08 7.61
N GLY A 261 -3.54 -3.36 7.89
CA GLY A 261 -2.19 -3.85 7.65
C GLY A 261 -1.82 -5.07 8.48
N GLY A 262 -2.21 -5.11 9.75
CA GLY A 262 -2.06 -6.29 10.61
C GLY A 262 -2.87 -7.49 10.12
N LEU A 263 -4.09 -7.24 9.60
CA LEU A 263 -4.91 -8.28 8.95
C LEU A 263 -4.24 -8.82 7.68
N CYS A 264 -3.69 -7.95 6.84
CA CYS A 264 -2.91 -8.36 5.66
C CYS A 264 -1.70 -9.21 6.06
N ALA A 265 -0.99 -8.83 7.13
CA ALA A 265 0.11 -9.61 7.67
C ALA A 265 -0.34 -11.00 8.14
N ALA A 266 -1.48 -11.10 8.83
CA ALA A 266 -2.04 -12.38 9.26
C ALA A 266 -2.40 -13.28 8.07
N ILE A 267 -3.07 -12.75 7.05
CA ILE A 267 -3.40 -13.51 5.82
C ILE A 267 -2.12 -14.05 5.18
N ALA A 268 -1.09 -13.23 5.04
CA ALA A 268 0.20 -13.66 4.47
C ALA A 268 0.88 -14.74 5.32
N GLY A 269 0.85 -14.62 6.64
CA GLY A 269 1.39 -15.61 7.58
C GLY A 269 0.68 -16.95 7.51
N ILE A 270 -0.65 -16.96 7.47
CA ILE A 270 -1.48 -18.16 7.33
C ILE A 270 -1.21 -18.86 5.99
N LEU A 271 -1.11 -18.10 4.89
CA LEU A 271 -0.75 -18.63 3.58
C LEU A 271 0.65 -19.24 3.57
N LEU A 272 1.62 -18.61 4.25
CA LEU A 272 2.96 -19.17 4.36
C LEU A 272 2.96 -20.49 5.09
N VAL A 273 2.27 -20.60 6.23
CA VAL A 273 2.11 -21.85 6.99
C VAL A 273 1.48 -22.92 6.12
N SER A 274 0.49 -22.56 5.32
CA SER A 274 -0.16 -23.49 4.38
C SER A 274 0.79 -23.99 3.29
N ILE A 275 1.61 -23.12 2.72
CA ILE A 275 2.56 -23.49 1.67
C ILE A 275 3.73 -24.30 2.21
N SER A 276 4.26 -23.94 3.40
CA SER A 276 5.41 -24.60 4.01
C SER A 276 5.06 -25.89 4.76
N GLY A 277 3.79 -26.07 5.12
CA GLY A 277 3.33 -27.20 5.96
C GLY A 277 3.74 -27.11 7.43
N ILE A 278 4.34 -25.99 7.85
CA ILE A 278 4.80 -25.78 9.23
C ILE A 278 4.53 -24.35 9.70
N GLY A 279 4.22 -24.18 10.98
CA GLY A 279 4.16 -22.86 11.64
C GLY A 279 5.52 -22.50 12.22
N SER A 280 6.34 -21.74 11.50
CA SER A 280 7.69 -21.39 11.94
C SER A 280 7.77 -19.97 12.52
N PRO A 281 8.27 -19.80 13.76
CA PRO A 281 8.42 -18.49 14.40
C PRO A 281 9.54 -17.63 13.80
N ALA A 282 10.46 -18.22 13.03
CA ALA A 282 11.62 -17.53 12.44
C ALA A 282 11.33 -16.93 11.05
N THR A 283 10.09 -17.06 10.54
CA THR A 283 9.72 -16.58 9.20
C THR A 283 9.36 -15.10 9.18
N GLY A 284 9.36 -14.49 7.98
CA GLY A 284 8.85 -13.13 7.78
C GLY A 284 9.73 -11.97 8.26
N THR A 285 10.92 -12.22 8.81
CA THR A 285 11.77 -11.20 9.42
C THR A 285 12.16 -10.06 8.47
N GLN A 286 12.29 -10.34 7.17
CA GLN A 286 12.63 -9.32 6.15
C GLN A 286 11.41 -8.76 5.41
N TRP A 287 10.21 -9.28 5.66
CA TRP A 287 9.02 -8.94 4.88
C TRP A 287 8.58 -7.48 5.03
N ALA A 288 8.78 -6.89 6.20
CA ALA A 288 8.49 -5.48 6.41
C ALA A 288 9.32 -4.57 5.50
N LEU A 289 10.62 -4.81 5.45
CA LEU A 289 11.52 -4.03 4.59
C LEU A 289 11.27 -4.27 3.11
N LEU A 290 10.99 -5.52 2.71
CA LEU A 290 10.64 -5.85 1.32
C LEU A 290 9.30 -5.19 0.91
N ALA A 291 8.31 -5.16 1.79
CA ALA A 291 7.04 -4.51 1.52
C ALA A 291 7.19 -2.98 1.37
N ILE A 292 7.96 -2.34 2.26
CA ILE A 292 8.30 -0.91 2.16
C ILE A 292 9.04 -0.65 0.84
N ALA A 293 10.07 -1.46 0.54
CA ALA A 293 10.85 -1.34 -0.68
C ALA A 293 9.97 -1.48 -1.94
N ALA A 294 9.06 -2.47 -1.97
CA ALA A 294 8.12 -2.66 -3.07
C ALA A 294 7.25 -1.42 -3.30
N VAL A 295 6.71 -0.84 -2.23
CA VAL A 295 5.86 0.36 -2.30
C VAL A 295 6.63 1.56 -2.86
N ILE A 296 7.89 1.77 -2.41
CA ILE A 296 8.74 2.88 -2.85
C ILE A 296 9.18 2.68 -4.30
N ILE A 297 9.68 1.49 -4.67
CA ILE A 297 10.06 1.14 -6.04
C ILE A 297 8.88 1.36 -6.98
N GLY A 298 7.66 1.01 -6.56
CA GLY A 298 6.47 1.23 -7.35
C GLY A 298 6.04 2.70 -7.50
N GLY A 299 6.76 3.64 -6.86
CA GLY A 299 6.58 5.10 -7.04
C GLY A 299 5.73 5.78 -5.97
N THR A 300 5.54 5.18 -4.79
CA THR A 300 4.89 5.84 -3.66
C THR A 300 5.95 6.37 -2.69
N PRO A 301 6.09 7.70 -2.50
CA PRO A 301 7.04 8.27 -1.58
C PRO A 301 6.60 8.08 -0.10
N LEU A 302 7.57 8.04 0.81
CA LEU A 302 7.31 7.92 2.26
C LEU A 302 6.67 9.18 2.90
N THR A 303 6.58 10.27 2.16
CA THR A 303 6.01 11.53 2.65
C THR A 303 4.51 11.47 2.91
N GLY A 304 3.82 10.46 2.37
CA GLY A 304 2.36 10.32 2.46
C GLY A 304 1.57 11.18 1.47
N GLY A 305 0.26 11.05 1.50
CA GLY A 305 -0.71 11.84 0.71
C GLY A 305 -0.80 11.48 -0.77
N VAL A 306 0.09 10.65 -1.29
CA VAL A 306 0.13 10.23 -2.70
C VAL A 306 0.48 8.75 -2.83
N GLY A 307 0.15 8.17 -3.99
CA GLY A 307 0.42 6.75 -4.27
C GLY A 307 -0.85 5.97 -4.63
N GLY A 308 -0.74 4.65 -4.75
CA GLY A 308 -1.88 3.78 -5.06
C GLY A 308 -1.50 2.30 -4.97
N ILE A 309 -2.50 1.43 -4.84
CA ILE A 309 -2.29 -0.03 -4.74
C ILE A 309 -1.49 -0.58 -5.91
N SER A 310 -1.66 0.01 -7.10
CA SER A 310 -0.86 -0.35 -8.29
C SER A 310 0.65 -0.19 -8.09
N SER A 311 1.10 0.78 -7.27
CA SER A 311 2.52 0.94 -6.94
C SER A 311 3.03 -0.27 -6.16
N ALA A 312 2.32 -0.71 -5.12
CA ALA A 312 2.71 -1.90 -4.35
C ALA A 312 2.79 -3.15 -5.26
N VAL A 313 1.80 -3.32 -6.16
CA VAL A 313 1.77 -4.47 -7.09
C VAL A 313 2.95 -4.43 -8.07
N ILE A 314 3.22 -3.28 -8.72
CA ILE A 314 4.35 -3.13 -9.65
C ILE A 314 5.67 -3.40 -8.92
N GLY A 315 5.85 -2.84 -7.73
CA GLY A 315 7.07 -3.00 -6.96
C GLY A 315 7.30 -4.44 -6.51
N ILE A 316 6.28 -5.12 -5.97
CA ILE A 316 6.45 -6.51 -5.53
C ILE A 316 6.67 -7.46 -6.71
N LEU A 317 5.97 -7.28 -7.82
CA LEU A 317 6.20 -8.09 -9.02
C LEU A 317 7.61 -7.86 -9.58
N SER A 318 8.11 -6.61 -9.55
CA SER A 318 9.49 -6.33 -10.00
C SER A 318 10.53 -7.05 -9.13
N LEU A 319 10.37 -7.02 -7.79
CA LEU A 319 11.26 -7.72 -6.86
C LEU A 319 11.14 -9.25 -7.03
N THR A 320 9.94 -9.77 -7.21
CA THR A 320 9.72 -11.21 -7.38
C THR A 320 10.27 -11.71 -8.72
N VAL A 321 10.09 -10.97 -9.81
CA VAL A 321 10.68 -11.29 -11.13
C VAL A 321 12.20 -11.31 -11.03
N LEU A 322 12.81 -10.33 -10.33
CA LEU A 322 14.26 -10.31 -10.07
C LEU A 322 14.70 -11.56 -9.32
N THR A 323 14.04 -11.91 -8.21
CA THR A 323 14.38 -13.08 -7.41
C THR A 323 14.20 -14.38 -8.19
N ASN A 324 13.11 -14.50 -8.96
CA ASN A 324 12.87 -15.65 -9.83
C ASN A 324 13.95 -15.79 -10.91
N ALA A 325 14.35 -14.68 -11.54
CA ALA A 325 15.45 -14.69 -12.50
C ALA A 325 16.76 -15.17 -11.85
N LEU A 326 17.11 -14.65 -10.66
CA LEU A 326 18.31 -15.09 -9.93
C LEU A 326 18.28 -16.60 -9.65
N ASN A 327 17.12 -17.16 -9.29
CA ASN A 327 16.93 -18.59 -9.09
C ASN A 327 17.12 -19.39 -10.41
N LEU A 328 16.54 -18.93 -11.51
CA LEU A 328 16.65 -19.60 -12.82
C LEU A 328 18.08 -19.62 -13.37
N TYR A 329 18.88 -18.60 -13.04
CA TYR A 329 20.29 -18.55 -13.38
C TYR A 329 21.19 -19.15 -12.28
N SER A 330 20.61 -19.91 -11.33
CA SER A 330 21.32 -20.62 -10.27
C SER A 330 22.22 -19.73 -9.40
N VAL A 331 21.84 -18.46 -9.24
CA VAL A 331 22.53 -17.57 -8.32
C VAL A 331 22.29 -18.05 -6.89
N SER A 332 23.37 -18.29 -6.14
CA SER A 332 23.27 -18.78 -4.76
C SER A 332 22.36 -17.90 -3.90
N ALA A 333 21.52 -18.55 -3.09
CA ALA A 333 20.60 -17.88 -2.17
C ALA A 333 21.29 -16.90 -1.20
N TYR A 334 22.58 -17.11 -0.91
CA TYR A 334 23.35 -16.21 -0.07
C TYR A 334 23.59 -14.83 -0.69
N TRP A 335 23.63 -14.74 -2.04
CA TRP A 335 23.82 -13.49 -2.76
C TRP A 335 22.50 -12.75 -3.04
N GLN A 336 21.39 -13.44 -3.02
CA GLN A 336 20.09 -12.85 -3.38
C GLN A 336 19.68 -11.65 -2.50
N PRO A 337 19.86 -11.68 -1.15
CA PRO A 337 19.57 -10.51 -0.32
C PRO A 337 20.46 -9.31 -0.67
N ALA A 338 21.74 -9.52 -0.97
CA ALA A 338 22.66 -8.44 -1.35
C ALA A 338 22.26 -7.83 -2.70
N LEU A 339 21.92 -8.64 -3.69
CA LEU A 339 21.49 -8.18 -5.02
C LEU A 339 20.13 -7.48 -4.97
N THR A 340 19.17 -8.02 -4.22
CA THR A 340 17.87 -7.39 -4.00
C THR A 340 18.02 -6.06 -3.27
N GLY A 341 18.81 -6.03 -2.19
CA GLY A 341 19.09 -4.80 -1.45
C GLY A 341 19.76 -3.73 -2.32
N THR A 342 20.71 -4.12 -3.17
CA THR A 342 21.36 -3.22 -4.12
C THR A 342 20.36 -2.65 -5.13
N ALA A 343 19.48 -3.50 -5.69
CA ALA A 343 18.43 -3.06 -6.61
C ALA A 343 17.48 -2.03 -5.94
N VAL A 344 17.11 -2.26 -4.68
CA VAL A 344 16.31 -1.32 -3.89
C VAL A 344 17.03 0.01 -3.71
N LEU A 345 18.31 -0.03 -3.29
CA LEU A 345 19.13 1.19 -3.09
C LEU A 345 19.28 2.00 -4.37
N LEU A 346 19.51 1.34 -5.50
CA LEU A 346 19.61 2.00 -6.79
C LEU A 346 18.30 2.65 -7.21
N ALA A 347 17.17 1.97 -7.03
CA ALA A 347 15.85 2.51 -7.37
C ALA A 347 15.50 3.74 -6.51
N VAL A 348 15.69 3.64 -5.19
CA VAL A 348 15.40 4.72 -4.23
C VAL A 348 16.41 5.87 -4.39
N GLY A 349 17.69 5.55 -4.58
CA GLY A 349 18.75 6.55 -4.79
C GLY A 349 18.52 7.36 -6.07
N PHE A 350 18.10 6.72 -7.16
CA PHE A 350 17.76 7.41 -8.40
C PHE A 350 16.57 8.37 -8.21
N GLU A 351 15.56 7.97 -7.46
CA GLU A 351 14.42 8.83 -7.14
C GLU A 351 14.84 10.03 -6.29
N ALA A 352 15.66 9.82 -5.26
CA ALA A 352 16.17 10.88 -4.40
C ALA A 352 17.01 11.90 -5.20
N PHE A 353 17.90 11.43 -6.07
CA PHE A 353 18.72 12.28 -6.93
C PHE A 353 17.88 13.11 -7.90
N ARG A 354 16.86 12.49 -8.50
CA ARG A 354 15.94 13.21 -9.41
C ARG A 354 15.10 14.26 -8.67
N SER A 355 14.68 13.97 -7.44
CA SER A 355 13.89 14.91 -6.62
C SER A 355 14.74 16.10 -6.18
N ALA A 356 16.02 15.91 -5.88
CA ALA A 356 16.96 16.97 -5.51
C ALA A 356 17.24 17.95 -6.66
N ARG A 357 17.25 17.48 -7.92
CA ARG A 357 17.45 18.35 -9.11
C ARG A 357 16.24 19.24 -9.46
N LYS A 358 15.09 19.00 -8.85
CA LYS A 358 13.86 19.79 -9.10
C LYS A 358 13.59 20.87 -8.05
N ARG A 359 14.42 20.92 -7.02
CA ARG A 359 14.46 22.00 -6.02
C ARG A 359 15.51 23.02 -6.38
#